data_857e1a5ecb487eb5b64b8041036663a6
#
_entry.id   857e1a5ecb487eb5b64b8041036663a6
#
_cell.length_a   1.000
_cell.length_b   1.000
_cell.length_c   1.000
_cell.angle_alpha   90.00
_cell.angle_beta   90.00
_cell.angle_gamma   90.00
#
_symmetry.space_group_name_H-M   'P 1'
#
loop_
_entity.id
_entity.type
_entity.pdbx_description
1 polymer ?
#
loop_
_entity_poly.entity_id
_entity_poly.type
_entity_poly.pdbx_seq_one_letter_code
_entity_poly.pdbx_strand_id
1 'polypeptide(L)'
;MPQHRRPPNVAEMWFGRSFTGAGSDYVHVLLPLRKTFVSIEPLLRRLSYKEAAQIAGTSNWVIVGAETGHRKGKVIPEKAWIDDIASACEEMNTPIFMKESLRDLMGPDFRQEFPWCDKE
;
A
#
# COMPACT_ATOMS: atom_id res chain seq x y z
N MET A 1 21.33 -16.76 5.64
CA MET A 1 20.89 -16.35 5.69
C MET A 1 19.85 -15.83 5.10
N PRO A 2 19.30 -15.22 5.38
CA PRO A 2 18.03 -15.02 4.87
C PRO A 2 18.04 -14.32 3.59
N GLN A 3 17.36 -14.90 2.69
CA GLN A 3 17.26 -14.32 1.41
C GLN A 3 15.93 -13.79 1.12
N HIS A 4 15.01 -13.87 2.07
CA HIS A 4 13.67 -13.47 1.75
C HIS A 4 13.50 -11.98 1.59
N ARG A 5 14.50 -11.19 1.91
CA ARG A 5 14.38 -9.76 1.74
C ARG A 5 15.02 -9.24 0.49
N ARG A 6 15.40 -10.14 -0.39
CA ARG A 6 15.96 -9.72 -1.65
C ARG A 6 14.89 -9.08 -2.52
N PRO A 7 15.22 -8.00 -3.21
CA PRO A 7 14.27 -7.45 -4.17
C PRO A 7 14.11 -8.39 -5.33
N PRO A 8 13.01 -8.28 -6.07
CA PRO A 8 12.83 -9.12 -7.25
C PRO A 8 13.88 -8.79 -8.30
N ASN A 9 14.25 -9.77 -9.09
CA ASN A 9 15.19 -9.54 -10.16
C ASN A 9 14.45 -9.10 -11.41
N VAL A 10 15.20 -8.84 -12.47
CA VAL A 10 14.61 -8.32 -13.70
C VAL A 10 13.59 -9.28 -14.28
N ALA A 11 13.84 -10.58 -14.14
CA ALA A 11 12.92 -11.56 -14.71
C ALA A 11 11.60 -11.60 -13.98
N GLU A 12 11.56 -11.06 -12.75
CA GLU A 12 10.35 -11.02 -11.96
C GLU A 12 9.76 -9.62 -11.92
N MET A 13 9.78 -8.95 -13.05
CA MET A 13 9.34 -7.56 -13.09
C MET A 13 7.98 -7.37 -12.45
N TRP A 14 7.89 -6.31 -11.66
CA TRP A 14 6.66 -5.92 -11.00
C TRP A 14 6.00 -4.80 -11.78
N PHE A 15 4.68 -4.82 -11.83
CA PHE A 15 3.90 -3.79 -12.49
C PHE A 15 3.17 -3.00 -11.42
N GLY A 16 3.40 -1.71 -11.39
CA GLY A 16 2.85 -0.86 -10.35
C GLY A 16 1.92 0.19 -10.91
N ARG A 17 1.07 0.68 -10.04
CA ARG A 17 0.17 1.80 -10.34
C ARG A 17 0.10 2.68 -9.12
N SER A 18 -0.17 3.96 -9.38
CA SER A 18 -0.32 4.93 -8.32
C SER A 18 -1.79 5.30 -8.15
N PHE A 19 -2.19 5.56 -6.93
CA PHE A 19 -3.54 5.95 -6.62
C PHE A 19 -3.49 6.85 -5.40
N THR A 20 -4.19 7.97 -5.44
CA THR A 20 -4.19 8.91 -4.32
C THR A 20 -5.55 9.06 -3.67
N GLY A 21 -6.59 8.63 -4.35
CA GLY A 21 -7.95 8.85 -3.88
C GLY A 21 -8.54 10.17 -4.35
N ALA A 22 -7.72 11.03 -4.98
CA ALA A 22 -8.21 12.31 -5.46
C ALA A 22 -8.87 12.11 -6.82
N GLY A 23 -10.06 12.64 -6.97
CA GLY A 23 -10.72 12.75 -8.25
C GLY A 23 -11.59 11.58 -8.63
N SER A 24 -11.05 10.39 -8.75
CA SER A 24 -11.83 9.29 -9.28
C SER A 24 -11.68 8.05 -8.42
N ASP A 25 -12.55 7.08 -8.70
CA ASP A 25 -12.51 5.80 -8.02
C ASP A 25 -11.33 4.98 -8.51
N TYR A 26 -10.93 4.04 -7.68
CA TYR A 26 -9.89 3.13 -8.06
C TYR A 26 -10.39 2.18 -9.16
N VAL A 27 -9.60 2.06 -10.21
CA VAL A 27 -9.87 1.11 -11.30
C VAL A 27 -8.70 0.16 -11.36
N HIS A 28 -8.97 -1.11 -11.16
CA HIS A 28 -7.91 -2.10 -11.16
C HIS A 28 -7.86 -2.83 -12.50
N VAL A 29 -6.68 -3.37 -12.78
CA VAL A 29 -6.47 -4.18 -13.97
C VAL A 29 -5.84 -5.48 -13.50
N LEU A 30 -6.45 -6.58 -13.87
CA LEU A 30 -5.90 -7.89 -13.55
C LEU A 30 -4.89 -8.28 -14.61
N LEU A 31 -3.71 -8.62 -14.18
CA LEU A 31 -2.65 -9.06 -15.07
C LEU A 31 -2.24 -10.46 -14.63
N PRO A 32 -2.89 -11.49 -15.17
CA PRO A 32 -2.58 -12.86 -14.76
C PRO A 32 -1.10 -13.15 -14.96
N LEU A 33 -0.54 -13.92 -14.05
CA LEU A 33 0.85 -14.32 -14.10
C LEU A 33 1.81 -13.14 -13.97
N ARG A 34 1.32 -11.99 -13.52
CA ARG A 34 2.17 -10.84 -13.29
C ARG A 34 2.09 -10.45 -11.83
N LYS A 35 3.15 -9.87 -11.34
CA LYS A 35 3.19 -9.34 -9.98
C LYS A 35 2.86 -7.86 -10.05
N THR A 36 1.92 -7.44 -9.24
CA THR A 36 1.45 -6.06 -9.26
C THR A 36 1.51 -5.46 -7.88
N PHE A 37 1.76 -4.16 -7.84
CA PHE A 37 1.67 -3.42 -6.59
C PHE A 37 0.93 -2.12 -6.83
N VAL A 38 0.35 -1.59 -5.78
CA VAL A 38 -0.31 -0.29 -5.83
C VAL A 38 0.39 0.60 -4.81
N SER A 39 0.76 1.78 -5.26
CA SER A 39 1.33 2.79 -4.38
C SER A 39 0.26 3.85 -4.14
N ILE A 40 -0.21 3.94 -2.90
CA ILE A 40 -1.18 4.96 -2.49
C ILE A 40 -0.39 6.06 -1.83
N GLU A 41 0.14 6.94 -2.63
CA GLU A 41 1.02 7.98 -2.12
C GLU A 41 0.93 9.22 -2.98
N PRO A 42 0.53 10.33 -2.39
CA PRO A 42 0.04 10.42 -1.01
C PRO A 42 -1.41 9.99 -0.92
N LEU A 43 -1.80 9.50 0.26
CA LEU A 43 -3.21 9.20 0.51
C LEU A 43 -3.92 10.51 0.81
N LEU A 44 -4.91 10.86 0.02
CA LEU A 44 -5.55 12.16 0.08
C LEU A 44 -6.97 12.14 0.64
N ARG A 45 -7.53 10.96 0.86
CA ARG A 45 -8.84 10.86 1.50
C ARG A 45 -9.00 9.48 2.10
N ARG A 46 -10.00 9.32 2.94
CA ARG A 46 -10.33 8.01 3.48
C ARG A 46 -10.95 7.16 2.37
N LEU A 47 -10.47 5.95 2.23
CA LEU A 47 -11.03 5.01 1.26
C LEU A 47 -12.18 4.25 1.90
N SER A 48 -13.19 3.91 1.09
CA SER A 48 -14.25 3.04 1.59
C SER A 48 -13.68 1.64 1.78
N TYR A 49 -14.36 0.84 2.59
CA TYR A 49 -13.92 -0.53 2.81
C TYR A 49 -13.89 -1.30 1.49
N LYS A 50 -14.92 -1.11 0.67
CA LYS A 50 -15.00 -1.80 -0.61
C LYS A 50 -13.79 -1.45 -1.49
N GLU A 51 -13.43 -0.18 -1.50
CA GLU A 51 -12.31 0.29 -2.30
C GLU A 51 -10.99 -0.29 -1.78
N ALA A 52 -10.80 -0.25 -0.47
CA ALA A 52 -9.59 -0.80 0.13
C ALA A 52 -9.48 -2.30 -0.10
N ALA A 53 -10.59 -3.01 0.03
CA ALA A 53 -10.61 -4.45 -0.18
C ALA A 53 -10.31 -4.79 -1.64
N GLN A 54 -10.82 -3.99 -2.56
CA GLN A 54 -10.57 -4.21 -3.98
C GLN A 54 -9.09 -4.01 -4.30
N ILE A 55 -8.49 -2.96 -3.75
CA ILE A 55 -7.07 -2.71 -3.94
C ILE A 55 -6.25 -3.88 -3.40
N ALA A 56 -6.53 -4.27 -2.16
CA ALA A 56 -5.77 -5.34 -1.53
C ALA A 56 -5.97 -6.67 -2.23
N GLY A 57 -7.20 -6.95 -2.68
CA GLY A 57 -7.53 -8.23 -3.28
C GLY A 57 -7.01 -8.40 -4.69
N THR A 58 -6.68 -7.30 -5.38
CA THR A 58 -6.21 -7.39 -6.76
C THR A 58 -4.74 -7.02 -6.90
N SER A 59 -4.06 -6.82 -5.78
CA SER A 59 -2.64 -6.44 -5.80
C SER A 59 -1.85 -7.46 -5.00
N ASN A 60 -0.58 -7.58 -5.34
CA ASN A 60 0.33 -8.46 -4.60
C ASN A 60 1.07 -7.70 -3.51
N TRP A 61 0.99 -6.39 -3.52
CA TRP A 61 1.71 -5.55 -2.56
C TRP A 61 1.07 -4.18 -2.55
N VAL A 62 0.83 -3.64 -1.36
CA VAL A 62 0.24 -2.31 -1.22
C VAL A 62 1.23 -1.44 -0.47
N ILE A 63 1.57 -0.31 -1.07
CA ILE A 63 2.47 0.67 -0.46
C ILE A 63 1.64 1.91 -0.18
N VAL A 64 1.76 2.47 1.01
CA VAL A 64 0.96 3.63 1.37
C VAL A 64 1.83 4.66 2.07
N GLY A 65 1.59 5.92 1.74
CA GLY A 65 2.33 7.02 2.34
C GLY A 65 1.48 8.27 2.43
N ALA A 66 1.96 9.21 3.23
CA ALA A 66 1.30 10.50 3.40
C ALA A 66 2.03 11.56 2.60
N GLU A 67 1.35 12.66 2.37
CA GLU A 67 1.95 13.79 1.67
C GLU A 67 3.07 14.37 2.52
N THR A 68 4.21 14.64 1.90
CA THR A 68 5.35 15.24 2.58
C THR A 68 5.59 16.63 2.00
N GLY A 69 6.50 17.38 2.63
CA GLY A 69 6.83 18.72 2.17
C GLY A 69 5.95 19.75 2.84
N HIS A 70 5.94 20.94 2.24
CA HIS A 70 5.30 22.08 2.88
C HIS A 70 4.21 22.70 2.03
N ARG A 71 3.57 21.91 1.19
CA ARG A 71 2.50 22.42 0.34
C ARG A 71 1.37 22.97 1.21
N LYS A 72 0.87 24.14 0.84
CA LYS A 72 -0.26 24.71 1.52
C LYS A 72 -1.48 23.84 1.26
N GLY A 73 -2.22 23.54 2.32
CA GLY A 73 -3.36 22.66 2.18
C GLY A 73 -2.99 21.20 2.13
N LYS A 74 -1.78 20.86 2.59
CA LYS A 74 -1.33 19.50 2.63
C LYS A 74 -2.29 18.64 3.43
N VAL A 75 -2.61 17.46 2.89
CA VAL A 75 -3.51 16.52 3.55
C VAL A 75 -2.71 15.67 4.52
N ILE A 76 -3.17 15.61 5.76
CA ILE A 76 -2.57 14.77 6.79
C ILE A 76 -3.59 13.69 7.09
N PRO A 77 -3.31 12.43 6.75
CA PRO A 77 -4.28 11.37 6.99
C PRO A 77 -4.46 11.10 8.47
N GLU A 78 -5.63 10.58 8.81
CA GLU A 78 -5.88 10.10 10.16
C GLU A 78 -5.44 8.64 10.24
N LYS A 79 -5.07 8.22 11.42
CA LYS A 79 -4.65 6.84 11.62
C LYS A 79 -5.72 5.86 11.18
N ALA A 80 -7.00 6.20 11.40
CA ALA A 80 -8.11 5.33 11.01
C ALA A 80 -8.12 5.07 9.50
N TRP A 81 -7.71 6.04 8.70
CA TRP A 81 -7.66 5.86 7.25
C TRP A 81 -6.66 4.77 6.88
N ILE A 82 -5.52 4.75 7.57
CA ILE A 82 -4.47 3.77 7.31
C ILE A 82 -4.89 2.42 7.88
N ASP A 83 -5.53 2.43 9.06
CA ASP A 83 -6.02 1.19 9.66
C ASP A 83 -7.00 0.47 8.74
N ASP A 84 -7.85 1.22 8.03
CA ASP A 84 -8.79 0.63 7.09
C ASP A 84 -8.05 -0.15 5.99
N ILE A 85 -7.00 0.46 5.47
CA ILE A 85 -6.22 -0.18 4.40
C ILE A 85 -5.47 -1.38 4.94
N ALA A 86 -4.89 -1.25 6.12
CA ALA A 86 -4.15 -2.34 6.75
C ALA A 86 -5.06 -3.52 7.04
N SER A 87 -6.29 -3.25 7.51
CA SER A 87 -7.24 -4.32 7.78
C SER A 87 -7.64 -5.05 6.51
N ALA A 88 -7.86 -4.30 5.43
CA ALA A 88 -8.20 -4.92 4.15
C ALA A 88 -7.05 -5.78 3.65
N CYS A 89 -5.82 -5.30 3.80
CA CYS A 89 -4.65 -6.07 3.39
C CYS A 89 -4.52 -7.34 4.21
N GLU A 90 -4.79 -7.25 5.50
CA GLU A 90 -4.73 -8.41 6.36
C GLU A 90 -5.76 -9.46 5.96
N GLU A 91 -6.99 -9.01 5.69
CA GLU A 91 -8.05 -9.91 5.26
C GLU A 91 -7.73 -10.61 3.94
N MET A 92 -7.10 -9.89 3.05
CA MET A 92 -6.76 -10.42 1.73
C MET A 92 -5.40 -11.09 1.70
N ASN A 93 -4.72 -11.14 2.85
CA ASN A 93 -3.39 -11.72 2.95
C ASN A 93 -2.42 -11.05 1.99
N THR A 94 -2.51 -9.74 1.88
CA THR A 94 -1.67 -8.93 1.01
C THR A 94 -0.69 -8.13 1.86
N PRO A 95 0.61 -8.20 1.59
CA PRO A 95 1.59 -7.42 2.36
C PRO A 95 1.35 -5.92 2.19
N ILE A 96 1.56 -5.18 3.27
CA ILE A 96 1.44 -3.73 3.24
C ILE A 96 2.77 -3.11 3.68
N PHE A 97 3.18 -2.08 2.95
CA PHE A 97 4.39 -1.33 3.28
C PHE A 97 3.98 0.12 3.56
N MET A 98 4.15 0.54 4.80
CA MET A 98 3.88 1.92 5.19
C MET A 98 5.17 2.70 5.07
N LYS A 99 5.12 3.79 4.33
CA LYS A 99 6.32 4.60 4.14
C LYS A 99 6.66 5.35 5.40
N GLU A 100 7.88 5.84 5.46
CA GLU A 100 8.39 6.49 6.66
C GLU A 100 7.51 7.66 7.09
N SER A 101 6.84 8.31 6.15
CA SER A 101 5.96 9.43 6.47
C SER A 101 4.82 9.03 7.40
N LEU A 102 4.56 7.75 7.58
CA LEU A 102 3.48 7.27 8.44
C LEU A 102 4.00 6.75 9.78
N ARG A 103 5.29 6.73 10.01
CA ARG A 103 5.84 6.09 11.20
C ARG A 103 5.28 6.69 12.50
N ASP A 104 5.31 8.00 12.60
CA ASP A 104 4.84 8.64 13.83
C ASP A 104 3.35 8.49 14.03
N LEU A 105 2.60 8.57 12.94
CA LEU A 105 1.15 8.43 13.00
C LEU A 105 0.75 7.04 13.47
N MET A 106 1.41 6.02 12.94
CA MET A 106 1.01 4.64 13.20
C MET A 106 1.57 4.08 14.51
N GLY A 107 2.73 4.60 14.97
CA GLY A 107 3.30 4.13 16.21
C GLY A 107 3.54 2.63 16.20
N PRO A 108 3.02 1.90 17.19
CA PRO A 108 3.25 0.45 17.26
C PRO A 108 2.58 -0.33 16.12
N ASP A 109 1.68 0.29 15.39
CA ASP A 109 1.02 -0.38 14.27
C ASP A 109 1.70 -0.13 12.95
N PHE A 110 2.84 0.53 12.96
CA PHE A 110 3.61 0.77 11.75
C PHE A 110 4.12 -0.55 11.20
N ARG A 111 3.92 -0.78 9.90
CA ARG A 111 4.31 -2.03 9.26
C ARG A 111 5.02 -1.77 7.95
N GLN A 112 6.05 -2.56 7.69
CA GLN A 112 6.77 -2.52 6.42
C GLN A 112 7.00 -3.95 5.97
N GLU A 113 6.01 -4.51 5.29
CA GLU A 113 6.03 -5.89 4.84
C GLU A 113 6.43 -5.95 3.37
N PHE A 114 7.10 -7.03 3.02
CA PHE A 114 7.60 -7.24 1.66
C PHE A 114 7.03 -8.54 1.11
N PRO A 115 6.57 -8.53 -0.15
CA PRO A 115 5.96 -9.74 -0.72
C PRO A 115 6.94 -10.87 -0.98
N TRP A 116 8.24 -10.56 -1.01
CA TRP A 116 9.25 -11.59 -1.23
C TRP A 116 9.88 -12.08 0.07
N CYS A 117 9.32 -11.68 1.21
CA CYS A 117 9.77 -12.17 2.51
C CYS A 117 8.85 -13.26 2.98
N ASP A 118 9.41 -14.25 3.66
CA ASP A 118 8.58 -15.25 4.30
C ASP A 118 7.84 -14.61 5.45
N LYS A 119 6.61 -15.03 5.59
CA LYS A 119 5.80 -14.54 6.69
C LYS A 119 5.80 -15.58 7.77
N GLU A 120 6.50 -15.30 8.81
CA GLU A 120 6.62 -16.29 9.86
C GLU A 120 5.60 -16.05 10.94
#